data_09b7ff4c4dcf5cdfc0f07e75630817f5
#
_entry.id   09b7ff4c4dcf5cdfc0f07e75630817f5
#
_cell.length_a   1.000
_cell.length_b   1.000
_cell.length_c   1.000
_cell.angle_alpha   90.00
_cell.angle_beta   90.00
_cell.angle_gamma   90.00
#
_symmetry.space_group_name_H-M   'P 1'
#
loop_
_entity.id
_entity.type
_entity.pdbx_description
1 polymer ?
#
loop_
_entity_poly.entity_id
_entity_poly.type
_entity_poly.pdbx_seq_one_letter_code
_entity_poly.pdbx_strand_id
1 'polypeptide(L)'
;AMSGVTNDLVKKSKKISNNFVSSEYDTLVSSGEQMSCALIAGRLNHLGYKSQSWMGWQVPILTEGNHSSSRISQINKKEINKFLKSGGIPVIAGFQGINLNKRITTLGRGGSDATAIMCAKFFKAQKCVIYTDVEGVYTTDPKTLKKAKKIKIISYEEMLEMASLGAKVMQPTSIQDARLNRIDIDVKSSFINKSGTLITKRKNIFNNKTIAGLTSTKNDAKVTLLGVKDKPGVAASVFKPL
;
A
#
# COMPACT_ATOMS: atom_id res chain seq x y z
N ALA A 1 7.37 1.25 -7.29
CA ALA A 1 8.15 1.15 -8.54
C ALA A 1 7.35 1.69 -9.73
N MET A 2 8.01 1.96 -10.84
CA MET A 2 7.31 2.23 -12.09
C MET A 2 6.55 1.00 -12.55
N SER A 3 5.47 1.21 -13.33
CA SER A 3 4.59 0.12 -13.78
C SER A 3 5.37 -1.01 -14.45
N GLY A 4 5.09 -2.24 -14.05
CA GLY A 4 5.72 -3.45 -14.59
C GLY A 4 7.06 -3.84 -13.95
N VAL A 5 7.84 -2.90 -13.40
CA VAL A 5 9.20 -3.16 -12.90
C VAL A 5 9.23 -4.24 -11.82
N THR A 6 8.37 -4.16 -10.80
CA THR A 6 8.31 -5.18 -9.75
C THR A 6 7.98 -6.55 -10.31
N ASN A 7 7.03 -6.63 -11.26
CA ASN A 7 6.67 -7.90 -11.91
C ASN A 7 7.85 -8.51 -12.69
N ASP A 8 8.66 -7.67 -13.35
CA ASP A 8 9.83 -8.14 -14.08
C ASP A 8 10.93 -8.64 -13.15
N LEU A 9 11.13 -7.98 -11.99
CA LEU A 9 12.04 -8.45 -10.96
C LEU A 9 11.59 -9.79 -10.36
N VAL A 10 10.28 -9.95 -10.10
CA VAL A 10 9.70 -11.23 -9.66
C VAL A 10 9.90 -12.33 -10.72
N LYS A 11 9.71 -12.02 -12.00
CA LYS A 11 9.98 -12.99 -13.08
C LYS A 11 11.46 -13.40 -13.13
N LYS A 12 12.38 -12.46 -12.91
CA LYS A 12 13.82 -12.74 -12.87
C LYS A 12 14.18 -13.67 -11.71
N SER A 13 13.65 -13.46 -10.50
CA SER A 13 13.91 -14.37 -9.38
C SER A 13 13.40 -15.79 -9.65
N LYS A 14 12.19 -15.92 -10.20
CA LYS A 14 11.59 -17.22 -10.55
C LYS A 14 12.36 -17.98 -11.64
N LYS A 15 13.02 -17.27 -12.57
CA LYS A 15 13.90 -17.90 -13.57
C LYS A 15 15.14 -18.54 -12.95
N ILE A 16 15.61 -18.02 -11.81
CA ILE A 16 16.77 -18.57 -11.10
C ILE A 16 16.35 -19.74 -10.22
N SER A 17 15.29 -19.56 -9.41
CA SER A 17 14.77 -20.59 -8.52
C SER A 17 13.33 -20.31 -8.11
N ASN A 18 12.52 -21.36 -8.03
CA ASN A 18 11.18 -21.27 -7.41
C ASN A 18 11.28 -21.08 -5.89
N ASN A 19 12.39 -21.49 -5.27
CA ASN A 19 12.69 -21.33 -3.85
C ASN A 19 13.76 -20.26 -3.63
N PHE A 20 13.58 -19.09 -4.24
CA PHE A 20 14.51 -17.98 -4.10
C PHE A 20 14.57 -17.52 -2.64
N VAL A 21 15.78 -17.31 -2.10
CA VAL A 21 15.98 -16.93 -0.69
C VAL A 21 15.26 -15.62 -0.40
N SER A 22 14.41 -15.60 0.63
CA SER A 22 13.49 -14.48 0.91
C SER A 22 14.20 -13.14 1.13
N SER A 23 15.36 -13.13 1.80
CA SER A 23 16.15 -11.91 2.01
C SER A 23 16.73 -11.34 0.71
N GLU A 24 17.12 -12.23 -0.21
CA GLU A 24 17.63 -11.80 -1.51
C GLU A 24 16.48 -11.39 -2.44
N TYR A 25 15.32 -12.05 -2.31
CA TYR A 25 14.10 -11.64 -3.00
C TYR A 25 13.67 -10.22 -2.60
N ASP A 26 13.62 -9.92 -1.30
CA ASP A 26 13.28 -8.59 -0.80
C ASP A 26 14.28 -7.53 -1.29
N THR A 27 15.57 -7.85 -1.28
CA THR A 27 16.63 -6.98 -1.83
C THR A 27 16.40 -6.70 -3.31
N LEU A 28 16.10 -7.75 -4.10
CA LEU A 28 15.85 -7.64 -5.53
C LEU A 28 14.61 -6.77 -5.82
N VAL A 29 13.45 -7.11 -5.25
CA VAL A 29 12.20 -6.45 -5.62
C VAL A 29 12.13 -5.00 -5.10
N SER A 30 12.82 -4.68 -4.01
CA SER A 30 12.91 -3.30 -3.47
C SER A 30 13.68 -2.34 -4.38
N SER A 31 14.55 -2.86 -5.25
CA SER A 31 15.36 -2.02 -6.16
C SER A 31 14.51 -1.20 -7.12
N GLY A 32 13.31 -1.67 -7.47
CA GLY A 32 12.38 -0.93 -8.32
C GLY A 32 11.92 0.39 -7.71
N GLU A 33 11.68 0.41 -6.40
CA GLU A 33 11.32 1.62 -5.66
C GLU A 33 12.51 2.55 -5.50
N GLN A 34 13.71 2.01 -5.32
CA GLN A 34 14.96 2.78 -5.21
C GLN A 34 15.22 3.56 -6.50
N MET A 35 15.07 2.89 -7.64
CA MET A 35 15.20 3.51 -8.96
C MET A 35 14.18 4.63 -9.15
N SER A 36 12.91 4.39 -8.86
CA SER A 36 11.85 5.41 -8.99
C SER A 36 12.10 6.61 -8.08
N CYS A 37 12.53 6.35 -6.85
CA CYS A 37 12.85 7.35 -5.85
C CYS A 37 13.97 8.28 -6.34
N ALA A 38 15.06 7.71 -6.87
CA ALA A 38 16.19 8.47 -7.42
C ALA A 38 15.77 9.32 -8.63
N LEU A 39 14.98 8.76 -9.55
CA LEU A 39 14.49 9.49 -10.73
C LEU A 39 13.60 10.68 -10.35
N ILE A 40 12.70 10.51 -9.38
CA ILE A 40 11.84 11.60 -8.89
C ILE A 40 12.68 12.69 -8.23
N ALA A 41 13.60 12.33 -7.34
CA ALA A 41 14.47 13.29 -6.68
C ALA A 41 15.35 14.05 -7.69
N GLY A 42 15.90 13.36 -8.67
CA GLY A 42 16.67 13.96 -9.77
C GLY A 42 15.83 14.93 -10.60
N ARG A 43 14.59 14.55 -10.93
CA ARG A 43 13.69 15.44 -11.66
C ARG A 43 13.30 16.69 -10.86
N LEU A 44 13.05 16.55 -9.56
CA LEU A 44 12.76 17.69 -8.69
C LEU A 44 13.94 18.66 -8.63
N ASN A 45 15.17 18.15 -8.50
CA ASN A 45 16.37 18.98 -8.54
C ASN A 45 16.54 19.71 -9.89
N HIS A 46 16.27 19.03 -11.00
CA HIS A 46 16.30 19.67 -12.33
C HIS A 46 15.26 20.80 -12.45
N LEU A 47 14.15 20.71 -11.73
CA LEU A 47 13.10 21.75 -11.66
C LEU A 47 13.42 22.88 -10.65
N GLY A 48 14.60 22.87 -10.03
CA GLY A 48 15.02 23.88 -9.06
C GLY A 48 14.58 23.62 -7.61
N TYR A 49 13.96 22.47 -7.32
CA TYR A 49 13.60 22.11 -5.96
C TYR A 49 14.74 21.34 -5.27
N LYS A 50 15.08 21.73 -4.04
CA LYS A 50 16.03 20.97 -3.22
C LYS A 50 15.42 19.62 -2.86
N SER A 51 15.86 18.53 -3.48
CA SER A 51 15.33 17.19 -3.25
C SER A 51 16.43 16.15 -3.10
N GLN A 52 16.14 15.10 -2.34
CA GLN A 52 17.05 13.98 -2.12
C GLN A 52 16.28 12.68 -1.99
N SER A 53 16.80 11.61 -2.60
CA SER A 53 16.28 10.26 -2.43
C SER A 53 16.77 9.65 -1.12
N TRP A 54 15.88 8.92 -0.45
CA TRP A 54 16.14 8.26 0.83
C TRP A 54 15.66 6.82 0.77
N MET A 55 16.60 5.89 0.91
CA MET A 55 16.28 4.46 0.96
C MET A 55 15.82 4.06 2.37
N GLY A 56 15.11 2.94 2.47
CA GLY A 56 14.58 2.47 3.75
C GLY A 56 15.62 2.35 4.86
N TRP A 57 16.85 1.93 4.52
CA TRP A 57 17.96 1.84 5.49
C TRP A 57 18.58 3.20 5.85
N GLN A 58 18.50 4.21 4.97
CA GLN A 58 19.03 5.55 5.23
C GLN A 58 18.12 6.33 6.17
N VAL A 59 16.80 6.07 6.15
CA VAL A 59 15.80 6.76 7.00
C VAL A 59 15.96 6.44 8.49
N PRO A 60 16.38 5.31 9.07
CA PRO A 60 16.00 3.92 8.90
C PRO A 60 14.51 3.65 9.16
N ILE A 61 13.89 2.90 8.26
CA ILE A 61 12.54 2.35 8.44
C ILE A 61 12.70 0.96 9.04
N LEU A 62 12.44 0.81 10.34
CA LEU A 62 12.55 -0.48 11.03
C LEU A 62 11.29 -1.31 10.79
N THR A 63 11.51 -2.60 10.55
CA THR A 63 10.44 -3.56 10.27
C THR A 63 10.54 -4.78 11.16
N GLU A 64 9.40 -5.41 11.39
CA GLU A 64 9.24 -6.67 12.12
C GLU A 64 8.44 -7.66 11.29
N GLY A 65 8.62 -8.96 11.58
CA GLY A 65 7.97 -10.05 10.87
C GLY A 65 8.83 -10.69 9.78
N ASN A 66 8.20 -11.48 8.95
CA ASN A 66 8.88 -12.26 7.92
C ASN A 66 9.21 -11.42 6.69
N HIS A 67 10.25 -11.80 5.96
CA HIS A 67 10.51 -11.25 4.63
C HIS A 67 9.25 -11.33 3.75
N SER A 68 9.11 -10.39 2.82
CA SER A 68 7.98 -10.25 1.87
C SER A 68 6.61 -9.95 2.50
N SER A 69 6.52 -9.84 3.84
CA SER A 69 5.28 -9.54 4.58
C SER A 69 5.54 -8.80 5.90
N SER A 70 6.66 -8.11 5.99
CA SER A 70 7.04 -7.34 7.19
C SER A 70 6.11 -6.15 7.42
N ARG A 71 6.11 -5.65 8.66
CA ARG A 71 5.38 -4.44 9.07
C ARG A 71 6.34 -3.39 9.60
N ILE A 72 6.05 -2.12 9.33
CA ILE A 72 6.84 -1.01 9.86
C ILE A 72 6.53 -0.87 11.34
N SER A 73 7.56 -1.01 12.18
CA SER A 73 7.47 -0.79 13.64
C SER A 73 7.88 0.63 14.02
N GLN A 74 8.92 1.18 13.37
CA GLN A 74 9.45 2.49 13.70
C GLN A 74 10.06 3.17 12.46
N ILE A 75 10.04 4.51 12.44
CA ILE A 75 10.77 5.34 11.48
C ILE A 75 11.62 6.35 12.23
N ASN A 76 12.92 6.37 11.96
CA ASN A 76 13.81 7.37 12.54
C ASN A 76 13.67 8.69 11.79
N LYS A 77 13.18 9.72 12.49
CA LYS A 77 12.83 11.02 11.90
C LYS A 77 13.97 12.02 11.81
N LYS A 78 15.09 11.75 12.47
CA LYS A 78 16.12 12.77 12.74
C LYS A 78 16.63 13.47 11.48
N GLU A 79 17.16 12.70 10.55
CA GLU A 79 17.78 13.25 9.34
C GLU A 79 16.74 13.80 8.35
N ILE A 80 15.61 13.13 8.21
CA ILE A 80 14.50 13.60 7.36
C ILE A 80 13.94 14.94 7.90
N ASN A 81 13.72 15.06 9.20
CA ASN A 81 13.25 16.33 9.79
C ASN A 81 14.27 17.46 9.62
N LYS A 82 15.59 17.17 9.72
CA LYS A 82 16.63 18.15 9.43
C LYS A 82 16.56 18.61 7.97
N PHE A 83 16.39 17.68 7.04
CA PHE A 83 16.28 17.99 5.63
C PHE A 83 15.02 18.79 5.29
N LEU A 84 13.86 18.41 5.85
CA LEU A 84 12.60 19.16 5.72
C LEU A 84 12.74 20.60 6.24
N LYS A 85 13.35 20.79 7.43
CA LYS A 85 13.60 22.13 8.00
C LYS A 85 14.49 23.01 7.13
N SER A 86 15.34 22.40 6.30
CA SER A 86 16.19 23.15 5.34
C SER A 86 15.46 23.46 4.02
N GLY A 87 14.14 23.29 3.95
CA GLY A 87 13.32 23.48 2.75
C GLY A 87 13.44 22.36 1.72
N GLY A 88 14.03 21.21 2.10
CA GLY A 88 14.18 20.07 1.20
C GLY A 88 12.94 19.22 1.07
N ILE A 89 12.79 18.57 -0.06
CA ILE A 89 11.73 17.59 -0.37
C ILE A 89 12.34 16.19 -0.31
N PRO A 90 12.16 15.40 0.77
CA PRO A 90 12.65 14.04 0.83
C PRO A 90 11.78 13.12 -0.02
N VAL A 91 12.38 12.36 -0.91
CA VAL A 91 11.73 11.30 -1.68
C VAL A 91 12.14 9.98 -1.05
N ILE A 92 11.21 9.34 -0.34
CA ILE A 92 11.47 8.13 0.44
C ILE A 92 11.03 6.91 -0.35
N ALA A 93 11.93 5.93 -0.52
CA ALA A 93 11.60 4.67 -1.14
C ALA A 93 10.65 3.87 -0.23
N GLY A 94 9.41 3.71 -0.67
CA GLY A 94 8.40 2.92 0.02
C GLY A 94 8.57 1.41 -0.17
N PHE A 95 7.60 0.63 0.33
CA PHE A 95 7.54 -0.83 0.19
C PHE A 95 8.64 -1.59 0.95
N GLN A 96 9.65 -0.94 1.48
CA GLN A 96 10.84 -1.52 2.06
C GLN A 96 11.22 -0.89 3.41
N GLY A 97 11.93 -1.66 4.20
CA GLY A 97 12.61 -1.23 5.42
C GLY A 97 13.77 -2.18 5.73
N ILE A 98 14.24 -2.18 6.96
CA ILE A 98 15.26 -3.08 7.46
C ILE A 98 14.82 -3.75 8.75
N ASN A 99 15.18 -5.01 8.94
CA ASN A 99 15.01 -5.72 10.18
C ASN A 99 16.20 -5.49 11.14
N LEU A 100 16.14 -6.10 12.32
CA LEU A 100 17.20 -6.01 13.34
C LEU A 100 18.55 -6.52 12.85
N ASN A 101 18.57 -7.44 11.90
CA ASN A 101 19.79 -7.97 11.28
C ASN A 101 20.31 -7.07 10.14
N LYS A 102 19.76 -5.85 10.00
CA LYS A 102 20.10 -4.89 8.94
C LYS A 102 19.88 -5.43 7.52
N ARG A 103 19.04 -6.46 7.36
CA ARG A 103 18.63 -6.97 6.03
C ARG A 103 17.42 -6.20 5.53
N ILE A 104 17.38 -5.93 4.24
CA ILE A 104 16.22 -5.34 3.58
C ILE A 104 15.03 -6.29 3.72
N THR A 105 13.89 -5.75 4.06
CA THR A 105 12.60 -6.45 4.11
C THR A 105 11.57 -5.71 3.30
N THR A 106 10.61 -6.43 2.73
CA THR A 106 9.49 -5.81 2.01
C THR A 106 8.17 -6.03 2.74
N LEU A 107 7.22 -5.11 2.52
CA LEU A 107 5.96 -5.05 3.26
C LEU A 107 4.82 -5.83 2.58
N GLY A 108 5.11 -6.51 1.47
CA GLY A 108 4.10 -7.19 0.69
C GLY A 108 3.22 -6.24 -0.13
N ARG A 109 2.04 -6.72 -0.55
CA ARG A 109 1.12 -5.95 -1.40
C ARG A 109 0.62 -4.69 -0.68
N GLY A 110 0.60 -3.56 -1.41
CA GLY A 110 0.22 -2.25 -0.85
C GLY A 110 1.30 -1.63 0.05
N GLY A 111 2.51 -2.19 0.07
CA GLY A 111 3.59 -1.73 0.95
C GLY A 111 3.99 -0.27 0.74
N SER A 112 3.86 0.28 -0.47
CA SER A 112 4.12 1.72 -0.72
C SER A 112 3.06 2.59 -0.06
N ASP A 113 1.78 2.20 -0.12
CA ASP A 113 0.68 2.90 0.58
C ASP A 113 0.87 2.82 2.09
N ALA A 114 1.21 1.63 2.60
CA ALA A 114 1.52 1.44 4.02
C ALA A 114 2.69 2.33 4.46
N THR A 115 3.75 2.43 3.65
CA THR A 115 4.88 3.33 3.93
C THR A 115 4.43 4.79 3.97
N ALA A 116 3.61 5.25 3.03
CA ALA A 116 3.10 6.63 2.99
C ALA A 116 2.27 6.95 4.24
N ILE A 117 1.40 6.05 4.66
CA ILE A 117 0.57 6.19 5.87
C ILE A 117 1.43 6.25 7.13
N MET A 118 2.42 5.36 7.24
CA MET A 118 3.34 5.36 8.39
C MET A 118 4.24 6.60 8.39
N CYS A 119 4.70 7.07 7.23
CA CYS A 119 5.38 8.36 7.12
C CYS A 119 4.47 9.50 7.60
N ALA A 120 3.21 9.55 7.17
CA ALA A 120 2.27 10.56 7.62
C ALA A 120 2.09 10.55 9.15
N LYS A 121 2.00 9.36 9.77
CA LYS A 121 1.95 9.20 11.23
C LYS A 121 3.22 9.71 11.91
N PHE A 122 4.38 9.18 11.51
CA PHE A 122 5.64 9.45 12.21
C PHE A 122 6.12 10.89 12.02
N PHE A 123 5.92 11.48 10.84
CA PHE A 123 6.25 12.88 10.57
C PHE A 123 5.16 13.87 10.96
N LYS A 124 4.02 13.38 11.50
CA LYS A 124 2.86 14.21 11.87
C LYS A 124 2.37 15.07 10.71
N ALA A 125 2.27 14.46 9.53
CA ALA A 125 1.80 15.15 8.34
C ALA A 125 0.32 15.55 8.48
N GLN A 126 -0.06 16.67 7.87
CA GLN A 126 -1.44 17.16 7.88
C GLN A 126 -2.39 16.25 7.10
N LYS A 127 -1.89 15.58 6.06
CA LYS A 127 -2.65 14.59 5.28
C LYS A 127 -1.71 13.63 4.54
N CYS A 128 -2.26 12.49 4.14
CA CYS A 128 -1.63 11.55 3.23
C CYS A 128 -2.36 11.58 1.89
N VAL A 129 -1.65 11.82 0.79
CA VAL A 129 -2.23 11.78 -0.57
C VAL A 129 -1.65 10.58 -1.30
N ILE A 130 -2.54 9.70 -1.78
CA ILE A 130 -2.17 8.54 -2.59
C ILE A 130 -2.52 8.85 -4.05
N TYR A 131 -1.49 8.99 -4.86
CA TYR A 131 -1.66 9.14 -6.30
C TYR A 131 -1.66 7.77 -6.98
N THR A 132 -2.70 7.51 -7.77
CA THR A 132 -2.92 6.23 -8.45
C THR A 132 -3.38 6.44 -9.91
N ASP A 133 -3.64 5.38 -10.63
CA ASP A 133 -4.15 5.39 -12.02
C ASP A 133 -5.67 5.66 -12.13
N VAL A 134 -6.38 5.70 -11.00
CA VAL A 134 -7.82 6.01 -10.96
C VAL A 134 -8.08 7.37 -10.31
N GLU A 135 -9.24 7.99 -10.64
CA GLU A 135 -9.61 9.32 -10.13
C GLU A 135 -10.04 9.33 -8.65
N GLY A 136 -10.18 8.18 -8.02
CA GLY A 136 -10.68 8.00 -6.67
C GLY A 136 -11.50 6.72 -6.53
N VAL A 137 -12.27 6.61 -5.47
CA VAL A 137 -13.18 5.48 -5.20
C VAL A 137 -14.54 5.77 -5.83
N TYR A 138 -15.09 4.77 -6.52
CA TYR A 138 -16.39 4.86 -7.17
C TYR A 138 -17.41 3.98 -6.48
N THR A 139 -18.69 4.29 -6.65
CA THR A 139 -19.82 3.50 -6.10
C THR A 139 -19.84 2.06 -6.60
N THR A 140 -19.22 1.79 -7.74
CA THR A 140 -18.89 0.47 -8.29
C THR A 140 -17.78 0.64 -9.34
N ASP A 141 -17.24 -0.46 -9.88
CA ASP A 141 -16.22 -0.40 -10.92
C ASP A 141 -16.75 0.30 -12.19
N PRO A 142 -16.20 1.47 -12.58
CA PRO A 142 -16.64 2.20 -13.77
C PRO A 142 -16.38 1.44 -15.08
N LYS A 143 -15.51 0.44 -15.09
CA LYS A 143 -15.31 -0.45 -16.24
C LYS A 143 -16.48 -1.40 -16.42
N THR A 144 -17.14 -1.78 -15.32
CA THR A 144 -18.32 -2.65 -15.33
C THR A 144 -19.59 -1.85 -15.50
N LEU A 145 -19.71 -0.68 -14.88
CA LEU A 145 -20.90 0.18 -14.96
C LEU A 145 -20.50 1.63 -15.25
N LYS A 146 -20.71 2.09 -16.48
CA LYS A 146 -20.38 3.46 -16.92
C LYS A 146 -21.10 4.57 -16.12
N LYS A 147 -22.22 4.25 -15.45
CA LYS A 147 -22.98 5.17 -14.59
C LYS A 147 -22.43 5.24 -13.15
N ALA A 148 -21.35 4.53 -12.83
CA ALA A 148 -20.70 4.61 -11.52
C ALA A 148 -20.32 6.06 -11.19
N LYS A 149 -20.60 6.48 -9.95
CA LYS A 149 -20.32 7.84 -9.47
C LYS A 149 -19.12 7.81 -8.55
N LYS A 150 -18.23 8.80 -8.68
CA LYS A 150 -17.11 8.99 -7.77
C LYS A 150 -17.62 9.40 -6.39
N ILE A 151 -17.13 8.75 -5.35
CA ILE A 151 -17.44 9.03 -3.95
C ILE A 151 -16.51 10.15 -3.49
N LYS A 152 -17.05 11.26 -2.98
CA LYS A 152 -16.24 12.38 -2.51
C LYS A 152 -15.59 12.08 -1.16
N ILE A 153 -16.34 11.49 -0.23
CA ILE A 153 -15.89 11.16 1.12
C ILE A 153 -16.43 9.78 1.46
N ILE A 154 -15.58 8.91 1.99
CA ILE A 154 -15.92 7.57 2.44
C ILE A 154 -15.29 7.31 3.81
N SER A 155 -15.92 6.52 4.67
CA SER A 155 -15.35 6.12 5.94
C SER A 155 -14.29 5.04 5.76
N TYR A 156 -13.41 4.89 6.76
CA TYR A 156 -12.43 3.78 6.75
C TYR A 156 -13.16 2.42 6.72
N GLU A 157 -14.27 2.28 7.44
CA GLU A 157 -15.06 1.06 7.52
C GLU A 157 -15.64 0.69 6.15
N GLU A 158 -16.33 1.64 5.50
CA GLU A 158 -16.89 1.43 4.17
C GLU A 158 -15.81 1.11 3.13
N MET A 159 -14.67 1.83 3.19
CA MET A 159 -13.57 1.58 2.27
C MET A 159 -12.90 0.22 2.52
N LEU A 160 -12.78 -0.21 3.79
CA LEU A 160 -12.23 -1.51 4.16
C LEU A 160 -13.11 -2.64 3.64
N GLU A 161 -14.43 -2.54 3.80
CA GLU A 161 -15.39 -3.50 3.25
C GLU A 161 -15.28 -3.58 1.72
N MET A 162 -15.30 -2.42 1.04
CA MET A 162 -15.17 -2.38 -0.42
C MET A 162 -13.86 -3.00 -0.89
N ALA A 163 -12.73 -2.70 -0.23
CA ALA A 163 -11.42 -3.22 -0.59
C ALA A 163 -11.30 -4.73 -0.34
N SER A 164 -11.88 -5.22 0.75
CA SER A 164 -11.90 -6.64 1.10
C SER A 164 -12.75 -7.47 0.13
N LEU A 165 -13.76 -6.85 -0.47
CA LEU A 165 -14.71 -7.48 -1.39
C LEU A 165 -14.41 -7.18 -2.87
N GLY A 166 -13.22 -6.68 -3.20
CA GLY A 166 -12.74 -6.61 -4.58
C GLY A 166 -12.49 -5.23 -5.17
N ALA A 167 -12.72 -4.13 -4.44
CA ALA A 167 -12.32 -2.80 -4.90
C ALA A 167 -10.80 -2.65 -4.82
N LYS A 168 -10.12 -2.59 -5.98
CA LYS A 168 -8.65 -2.65 -6.09
C LYS A 168 -7.95 -1.30 -5.96
N VAL A 169 -8.59 -0.28 -5.38
CA VAL A 169 -8.02 1.07 -5.29
C VAL A 169 -6.92 1.14 -4.23
N MET A 170 -7.14 0.50 -3.08
CA MET A 170 -6.15 0.37 -1.99
C MET A 170 -6.22 -1.02 -1.36
N GLN A 171 -5.12 -1.44 -0.74
CA GLN A 171 -5.10 -2.71 0.00
C GLN A 171 -5.79 -2.55 1.37
N PRO A 172 -6.56 -3.57 1.82
CA PRO A 172 -7.25 -3.54 3.12
C PRO A 172 -6.31 -3.26 4.30
N THR A 173 -5.11 -3.82 4.29
CA THR A 173 -4.09 -3.60 5.32
C THR A 173 -3.70 -2.13 5.46
N SER A 174 -3.50 -1.43 4.34
CA SER A 174 -3.15 0.00 4.33
C SER A 174 -4.29 0.87 4.88
N ILE A 175 -5.55 0.53 4.55
CA ILE A 175 -6.73 1.23 5.09
C ILE A 175 -6.85 1.00 6.60
N GLN A 176 -6.60 -0.23 7.05
CA GLN A 176 -6.59 -0.56 8.48
C GLN A 176 -5.51 0.22 9.24
N ASP A 177 -4.31 0.34 8.69
CA ASP A 177 -3.22 1.13 9.27
C ASP A 177 -3.61 2.62 9.36
N ALA A 178 -4.23 3.17 8.33
CA ALA A 178 -4.73 4.54 8.35
C ALA A 178 -5.81 4.75 9.41
N ARG A 179 -6.76 3.82 9.55
CA ARG A 179 -7.81 3.84 10.56
C ARG A 179 -7.22 3.83 11.97
N LEU A 180 -6.32 2.89 12.27
CA LEU A 180 -5.69 2.74 13.59
C LEU A 180 -4.87 3.98 13.98
N ASN A 181 -4.24 4.62 13.01
CA ASN A 181 -3.41 5.79 13.23
C ASN A 181 -4.14 7.12 13.00
N ARG A 182 -5.43 7.10 12.64
CA ARG A 182 -6.28 8.26 12.35
C ARG A 182 -5.68 9.20 11.28
N ILE A 183 -5.14 8.61 10.21
CA ILE A 183 -4.55 9.33 9.08
C ILE A 183 -5.58 9.43 7.97
N ASP A 184 -6.02 10.63 7.66
CA ASP A 184 -6.88 10.89 6.50
C ASP A 184 -6.10 10.64 5.21
N ILE A 185 -6.74 9.95 4.25
CA ILE A 185 -6.16 9.62 2.95
C ILE A 185 -6.96 10.31 1.86
N ASP A 186 -6.29 11.07 1.01
CA ASP A 186 -6.88 11.66 -0.19
C ASP A 186 -6.40 10.87 -1.42
N VAL A 187 -7.26 10.05 -2.01
CA VAL A 187 -6.93 9.23 -3.19
C VAL A 187 -7.19 10.03 -4.46
N LYS A 188 -6.16 10.23 -5.28
CA LYS A 188 -6.19 11.06 -6.49
C LYS A 188 -5.57 10.37 -7.69
N SER A 189 -5.95 10.83 -8.89
CA SER A 189 -5.28 10.41 -10.12
C SER A 189 -3.91 11.08 -10.26
N SER A 190 -2.93 10.30 -10.72
CA SER A 190 -1.63 10.81 -11.16
C SER A 190 -1.69 11.57 -12.50
N PHE A 191 -2.76 11.39 -13.27
CA PHE A 191 -2.85 11.87 -14.65
C PHE A 191 -3.79 13.08 -14.82
N ILE A 192 -4.71 13.27 -13.87
CA ILE A 192 -5.76 14.29 -13.98
C ILE A 192 -5.80 15.13 -12.71
N ASN A 193 -5.68 16.43 -12.86
CA ASN A 193 -5.76 17.37 -11.74
C ASN A 193 -7.22 17.66 -11.34
N LYS A 194 -7.85 16.70 -10.68
CA LYS A 194 -9.21 16.79 -10.13
C LYS A 194 -9.24 16.36 -8.66
N SER A 195 -10.30 16.76 -7.96
CA SER A 195 -10.57 16.27 -6.61
C SER A 195 -10.76 14.76 -6.62
N GLY A 196 -10.15 14.08 -5.68
CA GLY A 196 -10.22 12.64 -5.49
C GLY A 196 -11.32 12.20 -4.52
N THR A 197 -11.03 11.13 -3.78
CA THR A 197 -11.86 10.61 -2.68
C THR A 197 -11.13 10.75 -1.37
N LEU A 198 -11.74 11.41 -0.39
CA LEU A 198 -11.23 11.49 0.97
C LEU A 198 -11.70 10.27 1.77
N ILE A 199 -10.76 9.48 2.29
CA ILE A 199 -11.00 8.39 3.23
C ILE A 199 -10.69 8.92 4.63
N THR A 200 -11.68 8.96 5.53
CA THR A 200 -11.54 9.57 6.86
C THR A 200 -12.45 8.90 7.88
N LYS A 201 -12.27 9.22 9.15
CA LYS A 201 -13.22 8.82 10.18
C LYS A 201 -14.54 9.54 9.96
N ARG A 202 -15.61 8.78 9.70
CA ARG A 202 -16.94 9.36 9.46
C ARG A 202 -17.42 10.10 10.72
N LYS A 203 -17.55 11.42 10.65
CA LYS A 203 -18.38 12.21 11.55
C LYS A 203 -19.75 12.35 10.87
N ASN A 204 -20.75 11.58 11.30
CA ASN A 204 -22.18 11.73 11.01
C ASN A 204 -22.56 12.41 9.69
N ILE A 205 -22.06 11.90 8.55
CA ILE A 205 -22.61 12.27 7.26
C ILE A 205 -23.76 11.28 7.03
N PHE A 206 -24.83 11.44 7.77
CA PHE A 206 -26.15 10.88 7.42
C PHE A 206 -26.67 11.63 6.19
N ASN A 207 -26.06 11.43 5.03
CA ASN A 207 -26.81 11.52 3.81
C ASN A 207 -27.68 10.26 3.78
N ASN A 208 -28.99 10.40 3.59
CA ASN A 208 -30.03 9.36 3.52
C ASN A 208 -29.77 8.24 2.49
N LYS A 209 -28.52 7.85 2.24
CA LYS A 209 -28.16 6.78 1.33
C LYS A 209 -27.87 5.52 2.13
N THR A 210 -28.75 4.56 1.99
CA THR A 210 -28.65 3.24 2.59
C THR A 210 -27.47 2.43 2.08
N ILE A 211 -26.95 2.72 0.87
CA ILE A 211 -25.86 1.99 0.20
C ILE A 211 -24.79 2.99 -0.25
N ALA A 212 -23.55 2.79 0.22
CA ALA A 212 -22.38 3.62 -0.14
C ALA A 212 -21.76 3.17 -1.47
N GLY A 213 -21.68 1.86 -1.70
CA GLY A 213 -21.10 1.28 -2.91
C GLY A 213 -21.43 -0.20 -3.06
N LEU A 214 -21.10 -0.74 -4.23
CA LEU A 214 -21.24 -2.15 -4.58
C LEU A 214 -19.94 -2.66 -5.17
N THR A 215 -19.46 -3.79 -4.67
CA THR A 215 -18.29 -4.48 -5.22
C THR A 215 -18.65 -5.90 -5.61
N SER A 216 -17.94 -6.46 -6.58
CA SER A 216 -18.10 -7.85 -6.97
C SER A 216 -16.74 -8.46 -7.28
N THR A 217 -16.56 -9.73 -6.93
CA THR A 217 -15.42 -10.54 -7.36
C THR A 217 -15.94 -11.64 -8.29
N LYS A 218 -15.14 -11.98 -9.31
CA LYS A 218 -15.50 -13.04 -10.28
C LYS A 218 -14.64 -14.30 -10.12
N ASN A 219 -13.61 -14.24 -9.27
CA ASN A 219 -12.58 -15.28 -9.18
C ASN A 219 -12.62 -16.04 -7.85
N ASP A 220 -13.71 -15.94 -7.11
CA ASP A 220 -13.89 -16.64 -5.85
C ASP A 220 -14.66 -17.93 -6.09
N ALA A 221 -14.14 -19.02 -5.51
CA ALA A 221 -14.86 -20.29 -5.41
C ALA A 221 -15.16 -20.58 -3.94
N LYS A 222 -16.40 -21.01 -3.65
CA LYS A 222 -16.79 -21.44 -2.33
C LYS A 222 -16.85 -22.97 -2.31
N VAL A 223 -16.01 -23.59 -1.49
CA VAL A 223 -16.07 -25.02 -1.19
C VAL A 223 -16.66 -25.18 0.20
N THR A 224 -17.78 -25.88 0.31
CA THR A 224 -18.41 -26.17 1.60
C THR A 224 -18.34 -27.67 1.87
N LEU A 225 -17.70 -28.04 2.97
CA LEU A 225 -17.64 -29.42 3.43
C LEU A 225 -18.71 -29.62 4.51
N LEU A 226 -19.57 -30.60 4.30
CA LEU A 226 -20.62 -30.96 5.25
C LEU A 226 -20.23 -32.23 6.01
N GLY A 227 -20.63 -32.30 7.28
CA GLY A 227 -20.41 -33.50 8.09
C GLY A 227 -18.95 -33.79 8.45
N VAL A 228 -18.09 -32.78 8.43
CA VAL A 228 -16.69 -32.92 8.80
C VAL A 228 -16.57 -33.25 10.28
N LYS A 229 -15.97 -34.39 10.62
CA LYS A 229 -15.71 -34.77 12.01
C LYS A 229 -14.59 -33.89 12.58
N ASP A 230 -14.78 -33.41 13.80
CA ASP A 230 -13.76 -32.63 14.50
C ASP A 230 -12.66 -33.60 15.02
N LYS A 231 -11.64 -33.79 14.20
CA LYS A 231 -10.47 -34.62 14.50
C LYS A 231 -9.18 -33.89 14.04
N PRO A 232 -8.09 -34.02 14.82
CA PRO A 232 -6.79 -33.50 14.39
C PRO A 232 -6.41 -33.99 12.98
N GLY A 233 -5.92 -33.08 12.13
CA GLY A 233 -5.44 -33.41 10.78
C GLY A 233 -6.49 -33.29 9.67
N VAL A 234 -7.79 -33.15 9.95
CA VAL A 234 -8.83 -33.04 8.93
C VAL A 234 -8.66 -31.79 8.08
N ALA A 235 -8.37 -30.64 8.69
CA ALA A 235 -8.10 -29.40 7.95
C ALA A 235 -6.90 -29.59 6.99
N ALA A 236 -5.83 -30.24 7.45
CA ALA A 236 -4.66 -30.53 6.61
C ALA A 236 -5.00 -31.44 5.43
N SER A 237 -5.85 -32.46 5.61
CA SER A 237 -6.27 -33.37 4.53
C SER A 237 -7.11 -32.68 3.46
N VAL A 238 -7.83 -31.62 3.82
CA VAL A 238 -8.67 -30.82 2.91
C VAL A 238 -7.83 -29.79 2.14
N PHE A 239 -6.98 -29.06 2.85
CA PHE A 239 -6.22 -27.95 2.26
C PHE A 239 -4.91 -28.36 1.57
N LYS A 240 -4.38 -29.55 1.86
CA LYS A 240 -3.12 -30.02 1.28
C LYS A 240 -3.21 -30.34 -0.24
N PRO A 241 -4.35 -30.81 -0.78
CA PRO A 241 -4.54 -31.04 -2.23
C PRO A 241 -4.92 -29.78 -3.02
N LEU A 242 -5.35 -28.66 -2.34
CA LEU A 242 -5.70 -27.39 -2.94
C LEU A 242 -4.48 -26.47 -3.08
#